data_8d02d70c013265f4cdfd147ff163c976
#
_entry.id   8d02d70c013265f4cdfd147ff163c976
#
_cell.length_a   1.000
_cell.length_b   1.000
_cell.length_c   1.000
_cell.angle_alpha   90.00
_cell.angle_beta   90.00
_cell.angle_gamma   90.00
#
_symmetry.space_group_name_H-M   'P 1'
#
loop_
_entity.id
_entity.type
_entity.pdbx_description
1 polymer ?
#
loop_
_entity_poly.entity_id
_entity_poly.type
_entity_poly.pdbx_seq_one_letter_code
_entity_poly.pdbx_strand_id
1 'polypeptide(L)'
;LVVNNVRAVALGGGHGLHATLSAVRRVTPDVTAIVTVADDGGSSGRLRRELGLLPPGDLRQAFAAFAAEDGGTLWAEVFQHRFGGDGALAGHAVGNLLLAGLFEVLGDPVAALDEACRLMGVSGRVLPMSPEPLDIEGEVSGLDSEDPSALRTIRGQVAVATTPGQVRRVSLRSPGRSGRPPLACDEAVEAVLNADVVFLGPGSWFTSVLPHLLVPGLRDALVRTTATKALVLNLVPQPGETAGFSPERHLDVLFEHAPDLKVDAVIADRDSVPDPANLRRAAERLGGRAHLGAVADPEVAGRHDPDALARTMREALGLGRGGEHGGGAKGREGQ
;
A
#
# COMPACT_ATOMS: atom_id res chain seq x y z
N LEU A 1 -0.10 11.69 -20.44
CA LEU A 1 -0.67 10.64 -21.30
C LEU A 1 -0.88 9.40 -20.44
N VAL A 2 -2.12 8.91 -20.35
CA VAL A 2 -2.48 7.65 -19.71
C VAL A 2 -2.07 6.51 -20.67
N VAL A 3 -1.39 5.49 -20.14
CA VAL A 3 -0.99 4.32 -20.94
C VAL A 3 -2.12 3.29 -20.87
N ASN A 4 -2.86 3.14 -21.94
CA ASN A 4 -3.86 2.09 -22.04
C ASN A 4 -3.15 0.75 -22.21
N ASN A 5 -3.57 -0.28 -21.47
CA ASN A 5 -3.08 -1.66 -21.43
C ASN A 5 -1.94 -1.98 -20.43
N VAL A 6 -1.66 -1.17 -19.44
CA VAL A 6 -0.80 -1.54 -18.31
C VAL A 6 -1.67 -1.92 -17.12
N ARG A 7 -1.59 -3.17 -16.69
CA ARG A 7 -2.27 -3.65 -15.46
C ARG A 7 -1.38 -3.35 -14.27
N ALA A 8 -1.84 -2.46 -13.42
CA ALA A 8 -1.11 -2.05 -12.23
C ALA A 8 -1.73 -2.65 -10.97
N VAL A 9 -0.89 -3.11 -10.08
CA VAL A 9 -1.27 -3.52 -8.73
C VAL A 9 -0.58 -2.62 -7.72
N ALA A 10 -1.31 -2.10 -6.73
CA ALA A 10 -0.76 -1.32 -5.63
C ALA A 10 -1.06 -1.98 -4.30
N LEU A 11 -0.02 -2.28 -3.50
CA LEU A 11 -0.13 -2.90 -2.20
C LEU A 11 0.17 -1.90 -1.08
N GLY A 12 -0.68 -1.88 -0.06
CA GLY A 12 -0.51 -0.97 1.07
C GLY A 12 -1.75 -0.87 1.97
N GLY A 13 -1.84 0.23 2.69
CA GLY A 13 -2.98 0.60 3.54
C GLY A 13 -3.02 2.10 3.80
N GLY A 14 -4.16 2.58 4.28
CA GLY A 14 -4.35 3.95 4.74
C GLY A 14 -4.01 5.03 3.73
N HIS A 15 -3.47 6.14 4.24
CA HIS A 15 -3.10 7.30 3.44
C HIS A 15 -1.94 7.05 2.47
N GLY A 16 -1.04 6.11 2.80
CA GLY A 16 0.07 5.75 1.92
C GLY A 16 -0.43 5.13 0.62
N LEU A 17 -1.29 4.12 0.73
CA LEU A 17 -1.91 3.49 -0.44
C LEU A 17 -2.77 4.48 -1.22
N HIS A 18 -3.50 5.38 -0.54
CA HIS A 18 -4.26 6.45 -1.20
C HIS A 18 -3.35 7.29 -2.12
N ALA A 19 -2.19 7.71 -1.64
CA ALA A 19 -1.23 8.50 -2.45
C ALA A 19 -0.76 7.72 -3.69
N THR A 20 -0.45 6.42 -3.51
CA THR A 20 -0.06 5.56 -4.63
C THR A 20 -1.19 5.40 -5.64
N LEU A 21 -2.41 5.10 -5.20
CA LEU A 21 -3.56 4.92 -6.09
C LEU A 21 -3.86 6.20 -6.88
N SER A 22 -3.83 7.36 -6.23
CA SER A 22 -4.00 8.65 -6.91
C SER A 22 -2.95 8.89 -7.99
N ALA A 23 -1.68 8.50 -7.75
CA ALA A 23 -0.63 8.62 -8.76
C ALA A 23 -0.77 7.58 -9.87
N VAL A 24 -1.01 6.31 -9.52
CA VAL A 24 -1.10 5.20 -10.50
C VAL A 24 -2.30 5.37 -11.43
N ARG A 25 -3.43 5.89 -10.95
CA ARG A 25 -4.60 6.23 -11.79
C ARG A 25 -4.27 7.24 -12.90
N ARG A 26 -3.27 8.11 -12.69
CA ARG A 26 -2.76 9.03 -13.71
C ARG A 26 -1.82 8.34 -14.71
N VAL A 27 -1.33 7.14 -14.38
CA VAL A 27 -0.49 6.31 -15.27
C VAL A 27 -1.34 5.38 -16.12
N THR A 28 -2.26 4.63 -15.49
CA THR A 28 -3.15 3.66 -16.15
C THR A 28 -4.53 3.64 -15.52
N PRO A 29 -5.60 3.35 -16.28
CA PRO A 29 -6.93 3.13 -15.73
C PRO A 29 -7.10 1.75 -15.07
N ASP A 30 -6.31 0.76 -15.46
CA ASP A 30 -6.42 -0.63 -14.99
C ASP A 30 -5.59 -0.82 -13.72
N VAL A 31 -6.22 -0.57 -12.57
CA VAL A 31 -5.57 -0.58 -11.25
C VAL A 31 -6.32 -1.47 -10.28
N THR A 32 -5.59 -2.40 -9.65
CA THR A 32 -6.06 -3.19 -8.51
C THR A 32 -5.33 -2.77 -7.24
N ALA A 33 -6.07 -2.38 -6.22
CA ALA A 33 -5.55 -2.14 -4.88
C ALA A 33 -5.62 -3.42 -4.05
N ILE A 34 -4.49 -3.87 -3.48
CA ILE A 34 -4.45 -4.95 -2.49
C ILE A 34 -4.19 -4.33 -1.12
N VAL A 35 -5.16 -4.46 -0.22
CA VAL A 35 -5.25 -3.67 0.99
C VAL A 35 -4.99 -4.52 2.23
N THR A 36 -4.23 -3.97 3.19
CA THR A 36 -4.02 -4.61 4.49
C THR A 36 -5.33 -4.75 5.27
N VAL A 37 -5.46 -5.85 6.01
CA VAL A 37 -6.64 -6.19 6.83
C VAL A 37 -6.27 -6.44 8.29
N ALA A 38 -5.31 -5.65 8.80
CA ALA A 38 -4.81 -5.78 10.16
C ALA A 38 -5.17 -4.57 11.06
N ASP A 39 -5.98 -3.61 10.56
CA ASP A 39 -6.40 -2.43 11.32
C ASP A 39 -7.26 -2.83 12.52
N ASP A 40 -6.84 -2.40 13.71
CA ASP A 40 -7.54 -2.61 14.99
C ASP A 40 -7.94 -1.31 15.69
N GLY A 41 -7.75 -0.17 14.99
CA GLY A 41 -8.01 1.16 15.51
C GLY A 41 -9.41 1.71 15.24
N GLY A 42 -9.81 2.68 16.02
CA GLY A 42 -10.99 3.51 15.81
C GLY A 42 -12.28 2.75 15.45
N SER A 43 -12.96 3.21 14.40
CA SER A 43 -14.20 2.62 13.88
C SER A 43 -13.99 1.20 13.33
N SER A 44 -12.88 0.98 12.64
CA SER A 44 -12.50 -0.30 12.04
C SER A 44 -12.32 -1.39 13.09
N GLY A 45 -11.51 -1.08 14.12
CA GLY A 45 -11.25 -2.01 15.21
C GLY A 45 -12.48 -2.31 16.05
N ARG A 46 -13.41 -1.35 16.20
CA ARG A 46 -14.70 -1.62 16.88
C ARG A 46 -15.53 -2.64 16.12
N LEU A 47 -15.76 -2.41 14.81
CA LEU A 47 -16.54 -3.32 13.96
C LEU A 47 -15.89 -4.70 13.88
N ARG A 48 -14.57 -4.75 13.72
CA ARG A 48 -13.84 -6.01 13.72
C ARG A 48 -14.05 -6.82 15.00
N ARG A 49 -13.97 -6.16 16.18
CA ARG A 49 -14.15 -6.85 17.48
C ARG A 49 -15.60 -7.28 17.72
N GLU A 50 -16.56 -6.49 17.30
CA GLU A 50 -17.99 -6.75 17.53
C GLU A 50 -18.56 -7.81 16.57
N LEU A 51 -18.14 -7.77 15.30
CA LEU A 51 -18.72 -8.59 14.24
C LEU A 51 -17.78 -9.70 13.73
N GLY A 52 -16.50 -9.67 14.08
CA GLY A 52 -15.51 -10.65 13.61
C GLY A 52 -15.14 -10.51 12.12
N LEU A 53 -15.48 -9.39 11.51
CA LEU A 53 -15.31 -9.14 10.08
C LEU A 53 -13.92 -8.54 9.74
N LEU A 54 -13.61 -8.44 8.45
CA LEU A 54 -12.46 -7.68 7.98
C LEU A 54 -12.56 -6.21 8.44
N PRO A 55 -11.44 -5.61 8.89
CA PRO A 55 -11.43 -4.20 9.26
C PRO A 55 -11.64 -3.33 8.00
N PRO A 56 -12.72 -2.53 7.95
CA PRO A 56 -13.09 -1.83 6.71
C PRO A 56 -12.33 -0.53 6.47
N GLY A 57 -11.53 -0.03 7.42
CA GLY A 57 -10.95 1.31 7.39
C GLY A 57 -10.04 1.56 6.20
N ASP A 58 -9.02 0.73 6.03
CA ASP A 58 -8.06 0.85 4.92
C ASP A 58 -8.71 0.54 3.57
N LEU A 59 -9.61 -0.45 3.54
CA LEU A 59 -10.43 -0.78 2.36
C LEU A 59 -11.25 0.45 1.92
N ARG A 60 -11.93 1.11 2.85
CA ARG A 60 -12.67 2.35 2.60
C ARG A 60 -11.77 3.47 2.06
N GLN A 61 -10.54 3.57 2.55
CA GLN A 61 -9.58 4.56 2.07
C GLN A 61 -9.17 4.31 0.61
N ALA A 62 -9.04 3.04 0.20
CA ALA A 62 -8.76 2.69 -1.20
C ALA A 62 -9.92 3.09 -2.12
N PHE A 63 -11.17 2.86 -1.71
CA PHE A 63 -12.34 3.35 -2.45
C PHE A 63 -12.34 4.87 -2.59
N ALA A 64 -11.99 5.60 -1.53
CA ALA A 64 -11.91 7.05 -1.56
C ALA A 64 -10.86 7.55 -2.56
N ALA A 65 -9.72 6.85 -2.66
CA ALA A 65 -8.69 7.20 -3.63
C ALA A 65 -9.18 7.05 -5.08
N PHE A 66 -9.86 5.95 -5.39
CA PHE A 66 -10.45 5.76 -6.71
C PHE A 66 -11.54 6.78 -7.01
N ALA A 67 -12.47 7.00 -6.09
CA ALA A 67 -13.58 7.93 -6.28
C ALA A 67 -13.10 9.39 -6.48
N ALA A 68 -12.03 9.80 -5.82
CA ALA A 68 -11.45 11.14 -5.99
C ALA A 68 -10.92 11.35 -7.41
N GLU A 69 -10.31 10.33 -8.01
CA GLU A 69 -9.79 10.39 -9.38
C GLU A 69 -10.89 10.26 -10.45
N ASP A 70 -12.01 9.62 -10.14
CA ASP A 70 -13.17 9.47 -11.02
C ASP A 70 -14.13 10.69 -10.96
N GLY A 71 -13.71 11.80 -10.36
CA GLY A 71 -14.41 13.07 -10.37
C GLY A 71 -15.30 13.34 -9.16
N GLY A 72 -15.15 12.58 -8.09
CA GLY A 72 -15.85 12.74 -6.81
C GLY A 72 -17.38 12.70 -6.95
N THR A 73 -18.03 11.75 -6.32
CA THR A 73 -19.49 11.65 -6.31
C THR A 73 -20.02 11.94 -4.92
N LEU A 74 -21.28 12.28 -4.80
CA LEU A 74 -21.98 12.37 -3.51
C LEU A 74 -21.76 11.09 -2.68
N TRP A 75 -21.74 9.93 -3.34
CA TRP A 75 -21.46 8.65 -2.67
C TRP A 75 -20.05 8.58 -2.08
N ALA A 76 -19.04 9.14 -2.74
CA ALA A 76 -17.68 9.23 -2.17
C ALA A 76 -17.66 10.06 -0.88
N GLU A 77 -18.34 11.18 -0.86
CA GLU A 77 -18.47 12.02 0.33
C GLU A 77 -19.24 11.29 1.44
N VAL A 78 -20.38 10.66 1.12
CA VAL A 78 -21.16 9.86 2.07
C VAL A 78 -20.32 8.72 2.64
N PHE A 79 -19.54 8.03 1.82
CA PHE A 79 -18.70 6.91 2.22
C PHE A 79 -17.61 7.35 3.22
N GLN A 80 -17.09 8.57 3.06
CA GLN A 80 -16.08 9.14 3.95
C GLN A 80 -16.68 9.83 5.18
N HIS A 81 -17.97 10.15 5.16
CA HIS A 81 -18.62 10.86 6.25
C HIS A 81 -18.49 10.11 7.57
N ARG A 82 -18.12 10.83 8.64
CA ARG A 82 -18.07 10.28 10.00
C ARG A 82 -19.19 10.89 10.83
N PHE A 83 -19.90 10.04 11.54
CA PHE A 83 -20.91 10.48 12.48
C PHE A 83 -20.26 11.26 13.63
N GLY A 84 -20.84 12.43 13.91
CA GLY A 84 -20.52 13.23 15.09
C GLY A 84 -21.27 12.75 16.35
N GLY A 85 -21.15 13.56 17.40
CA GLY A 85 -21.82 13.29 18.69
C GLY A 85 -21.04 12.30 19.56
N ASP A 86 -21.72 11.75 20.58
CA ASP A 86 -21.18 10.89 21.66
C ASP A 86 -21.95 9.57 21.81
N GLY A 87 -22.91 9.30 20.92
CA GLY A 87 -23.69 8.06 20.89
C GLY A 87 -22.94 6.88 20.25
N ALA A 88 -23.63 5.75 20.11
CA ALA A 88 -23.05 4.50 19.60
C ALA A 88 -22.43 4.62 18.19
N LEU A 89 -22.97 5.49 17.33
CA LEU A 89 -22.44 5.72 15.99
C LEU A 89 -21.28 6.72 15.94
N ALA A 90 -21.00 7.44 17.04
CA ALA A 90 -19.98 8.47 17.07
C ALA A 90 -18.61 7.95 16.57
N GLY A 91 -18.01 8.67 15.61
CA GLY A 91 -16.72 8.33 15.01
C GLY A 91 -16.75 7.17 14.00
N HIS A 92 -17.89 6.48 13.81
CA HIS A 92 -18.01 5.52 12.72
C HIS A 92 -18.09 6.24 11.37
N ALA A 93 -17.34 5.77 10.37
CA ALA A 93 -17.52 6.19 9.01
C ALA A 93 -18.69 5.42 8.37
N VAL A 94 -19.53 6.11 7.59
CA VAL A 94 -20.65 5.47 6.88
C VAL A 94 -20.16 4.32 6.00
N GLY A 95 -19.09 4.51 5.25
CA GLY A 95 -18.51 3.47 4.40
C GLY A 95 -18.00 2.25 5.19
N ASN A 96 -17.53 2.43 6.44
CA ASN A 96 -17.18 1.29 7.28
C ASN A 96 -18.41 0.45 7.64
N LEU A 97 -19.54 1.11 7.95
CA LEU A 97 -20.79 0.41 8.25
C LEU A 97 -21.38 -0.27 7.00
N LEU A 98 -21.30 0.38 5.84
CA LEU A 98 -21.76 -0.21 4.57
C LEU A 98 -20.93 -1.44 4.19
N LEU A 99 -19.59 -1.37 4.31
CA LEU A 99 -18.73 -2.53 4.06
C LEU A 99 -19.00 -3.66 5.04
N ALA A 100 -19.16 -3.35 6.33
CA ALA A 100 -19.53 -4.36 7.33
C ALA A 100 -20.86 -5.04 6.97
N GLY A 101 -21.88 -4.28 6.59
CA GLY A 101 -23.17 -4.84 6.13
C GLY A 101 -23.04 -5.70 4.87
N LEU A 102 -22.21 -5.29 3.90
CA LEU A 102 -21.96 -6.09 2.69
C LEU A 102 -21.22 -7.40 3.03
N PHE A 103 -20.24 -7.37 3.95
CA PHE A 103 -19.54 -8.58 4.41
C PHE A 103 -20.51 -9.58 5.07
N GLU A 104 -21.43 -9.10 5.92
CA GLU A 104 -22.42 -9.98 6.57
C GLU A 104 -23.45 -10.56 5.57
N VAL A 105 -23.93 -9.73 4.63
CA VAL A 105 -24.98 -10.15 3.68
C VAL A 105 -24.45 -11.12 2.64
N LEU A 106 -23.24 -10.85 2.11
CA LEU A 106 -22.69 -11.66 1.01
C LEU A 106 -21.83 -12.84 1.51
N GLY A 107 -21.29 -12.75 2.73
CA GLY A 107 -20.46 -13.81 3.33
C GLY A 107 -19.10 -14.02 2.64
N ASP A 108 -18.84 -13.32 1.54
CA ASP A 108 -17.61 -13.35 0.76
C ASP A 108 -17.01 -11.93 0.71
N PRO A 109 -15.82 -11.71 1.28
CA PRO A 109 -15.20 -10.40 1.30
C PRO A 109 -14.90 -9.82 -0.09
N VAL A 110 -14.52 -10.66 -1.05
CA VAL A 110 -14.20 -10.19 -2.41
C VAL A 110 -15.46 -9.76 -3.13
N ALA A 111 -16.51 -10.59 -3.09
CA ALA A 111 -17.82 -10.24 -3.65
C ALA A 111 -18.38 -8.95 -3.03
N ALA A 112 -18.20 -8.76 -1.72
CA ALA A 112 -18.63 -7.55 -1.02
C ALA A 112 -17.88 -6.30 -1.48
N LEU A 113 -16.58 -6.41 -1.71
CA LEU A 113 -15.75 -5.30 -2.21
C LEU A 113 -16.04 -5.00 -3.68
N ASP A 114 -16.24 -6.03 -4.52
CA ASP A 114 -16.64 -5.86 -5.91
C ASP A 114 -18.02 -5.17 -6.01
N GLU A 115 -18.96 -5.52 -5.13
CA GLU A 115 -20.27 -4.82 -5.05
C GLU A 115 -20.12 -3.37 -4.55
N ALA A 116 -19.22 -3.12 -3.62
CA ALA A 116 -18.92 -1.75 -3.20
C ALA A 116 -18.30 -0.92 -4.34
N CYS A 117 -17.40 -1.49 -5.17
CA CYS A 117 -16.89 -0.85 -6.39
C CYS A 117 -18.04 -0.46 -7.32
N ARG A 118 -18.97 -1.38 -7.55
CA ARG A 118 -20.15 -1.14 -8.40
C ARG A 118 -21.05 -0.04 -7.83
N LEU A 119 -21.33 -0.07 -6.53
CA LEU A 119 -22.16 0.93 -5.84
C LEU A 119 -21.53 2.33 -5.92
N MET A 120 -20.23 2.41 -5.75
CA MET A 120 -19.48 3.66 -5.79
C MET A 120 -19.21 4.17 -7.22
N GLY A 121 -19.40 3.31 -8.23
CA GLY A 121 -19.10 3.64 -9.62
C GLY A 121 -17.62 3.90 -9.88
N VAL A 122 -16.73 3.28 -9.11
CA VAL A 122 -15.28 3.49 -9.25
C VAL A 122 -14.67 2.58 -10.31
N SER A 123 -13.71 3.12 -11.05
CA SER A 123 -12.98 2.41 -12.11
C SER A 123 -11.68 1.82 -11.56
N GLY A 124 -11.78 0.76 -10.82
CA GLY A 124 -10.64 0.05 -10.22
C GLY A 124 -11.17 -1.09 -9.37
N ARG A 125 -10.27 -1.95 -8.91
CA ARG A 125 -10.65 -3.08 -8.05
C ARG A 125 -9.97 -2.96 -6.69
N VAL A 126 -10.70 -3.27 -5.63
CA VAL A 126 -10.19 -3.31 -4.26
C VAL A 126 -10.27 -4.73 -3.75
N LEU A 127 -9.15 -5.29 -3.36
CA LEU A 127 -9.04 -6.65 -2.83
C LEU A 127 -8.38 -6.63 -1.44
N PRO A 128 -8.77 -7.52 -0.53
CA PRO A 128 -8.08 -7.68 0.73
C PRO A 128 -6.79 -8.49 0.51
N MET A 129 -5.74 -8.25 1.27
CA MET A 129 -4.54 -9.09 1.22
C MET A 129 -4.78 -10.51 1.75
N SER A 130 -5.82 -10.68 2.57
CA SER A 130 -6.25 -11.94 3.18
C SER A 130 -7.77 -11.94 3.31
N PRO A 131 -8.45 -13.09 3.12
CA PRO A 131 -9.90 -13.19 3.31
C PRO A 131 -10.33 -13.17 4.78
N GLU A 132 -9.37 -13.18 5.71
CA GLU A 132 -9.60 -13.19 7.15
C GLU A 132 -8.90 -12.02 7.84
N PRO A 133 -9.43 -11.48 8.96
CA PRO A 133 -8.77 -10.43 9.70
C PRO A 133 -7.45 -10.93 10.30
N LEU A 134 -6.42 -10.08 10.27
CA LEU A 134 -5.09 -10.43 10.75
C LEU A 134 -4.68 -9.54 11.93
N ASP A 135 -3.92 -10.11 12.86
CA ASP A 135 -3.25 -9.37 13.93
C ASP A 135 -1.77 -9.16 13.58
N ILE A 136 -1.27 -7.98 13.85
CA ILE A 136 0.17 -7.68 13.78
C ILE A 136 0.77 -7.91 15.18
N GLU A 137 1.87 -8.65 15.23
CA GLU A 137 2.73 -8.75 16.41
C GLU A 137 4.09 -8.14 16.08
N GLY A 138 4.56 -7.22 16.94
CA GLY A 138 5.85 -6.55 16.80
C GLY A 138 6.82 -6.99 17.90
N GLU A 139 8.05 -7.32 17.53
CA GLU A 139 9.18 -7.42 18.45
C GLU A 139 9.81 -6.05 18.59
N VAL A 140 9.79 -5.50 19.80
CA VAL A 140 10.18 -4.12 20.08
C VAL A 140 11.28 -4.11 21.15
N SER A 141 12.34 -3.35 20.90
CA SER A 141 13.40 -3.05 21.88
C SER A 141 13.23 -1.63 22.45
N GLY A 142 13.90 -1.35 23.56
CA GLY A 142 13.85 -0.03 24.20
C GLY A 142 12.61 0.22 25.07
N LEU A 143 11.83 -0.81 25.36
CA LEU A 143 10.67 -0.72 26.28
C LEU A 143 11.04 -1.02 27.73
N ASP A 144 12.18 -1.69 27.94
CA ASP A 144 12.67 -2.05 29.26
C ASP A 144 13.77 -1.06 29.65
N SER A 145 13.59 -0.34 30.77
CA SER A 145 14.55 0.65 31.24
C SER A 145 15.81 0.01 31.85
N GLU A 146 15.72 -1.24 32.33
CA GLU A 146 16.83 -1.98 32.93
C GLU A 146 17.65 -2.70 31.85
N ASP A 147 16.98 -3.18 30.79
CA ASP A 147 17.62 -3.77 29.61
C ASP A 147 16.99 -3.23 28.31
N PRO A 148 17.50 -2.10 27.81
CA PRO A 148 17.01 -1.51 26.54
C PRO A 148 17.18 -2.42 25.33
N SER A 149 18.02 -3.46 25.41
CA SER A 149 18.21 -4.43 24.32
C SER A 149 17.19 -5.56 24.33
N ALA A 150 16.48 -5.77 25.47
CA ALA A 150 15.47 -6.80 25.59
C ALA A 150 14.34 -6.60 24.59
N LEU A 151 13.98 -7.70 23.90
CA LEU A 151 12.85 -7.70 22.98
C LEU A 151 11.56 -8.01 23.74
N ARG A 152 10.56 -7.16 23.52
CA ARG A 152 9.21 -7.34 24.03
C ARG A 152 8.26 -7.52 22.84
N THR A 153 7.37 -8.51 22.92
CA THR A 153 6.32 -8.71 21.93
C THR A 153 5.12 -7.85 22.29
N ILE A 154 4.71 -6.98 21.38
CA ILE A 154 3.46 -6.22 21.46
C ILE A 154 2.52 -6.67 20.36
N ARG A 155 1.20 -6.59 20.60
CA ARG A 155 0.18 -7.03 19.65
C ARG A 155 -0.77 -5.89 19.33
N GLY A 156 -1.15 -5.79 18.06
CA GLY A 156 -2.09 -4.84 17.52
C GLY A 156 -1.40 -3.78 16.67
N GLN A 157 -2.06 -3.40 15.58
CA GLN A 157 -1.56 -2.41 14.64
C GLN A 157 -1.31 -1.06 15.31
N VAL A 158 -2.29 -0.59 16.09
CA VAL A 158 -2.16 0.69 16.82
C VAL A 158 -1.02 0.64 17.84
N ALA A 159 -0.89 -0.47 18.58
CA ALA A 159 0.18 -0.61 19.57
C ALA A 159 1.57 -0.61 18.91
N VAL A 160 1.73 -1.27 17.77
CA VAL A 160 2.99 -1.26 16.99
C VAL A 160 3.26 0.12 16.43
N ALA A 161 2.25 0.79 15.83
CA ALA A 161 2.39 2.09 15.20
C ALA A 161 2.68 3.23 16.21
N THR A 162 2.31 3.08 17.48
CA THR A 162 2.46 4.12 18.50
C THR A 162 3.49 3.76 19.58
N THR A 163 4.24 2.68 19.42
CA THR A 163 5.22 2.25 20.43
C THR A 163 6.31 3.31 20.63
N PRO A 164 6.71 3.62 21.88
CA PRO A 164 7.87 4.46 22.13
C PRO A 164 9.21 3.75 21.89
N GLY A 165 9.18 2.41 21.76
CA GLY A 165 10.36 1.61 21.47
C GLY A 165 10.68 1.53 19.97
N GLN A 166 11.70 0.76 19.64
CA GLN A 166 12.09 0.51 18.24
C GLN A 166 11.55 -0.84 17.77
N VAL A 167 10.69 -0.82 16.76
CA VAL A 167 10.21 -2.03 16.09
C VAL A 167 11.38 -2.69 15.36
N ARG A 168 11.67 -3.93 15.71
CA ARG A 168 12.75 -4.73 15.10
C ARG A 168 12.22 -5.67 14.03
N ARG A 169 11.10 -6.29 14.32
CA ARG A 169 10.47 -7.26 13.43
C ARG A 169 8.96 -7.24 13.64
N VAL A 170 8.23 -7.60 12.60
CA VAL A 170 6.78 -7.84 12.69
C VAL A 170 6.45 -9.22 12.14
N SER A 171 5.36 -9.77 12.64
CA SER A 171 4.76 -11.00 12.17
C SER A 171 3.24 -10.86 12.13
N LEU A 172 2.58 -11.72 11.38
CA LEU A 172 1.13 -11.76 11.27
C LEU A 172 0.57 -13.03 11.90
N ARG A 173 -0.58 -12.88 12.53
CA ARG A 173 -1.39 -13.99 13.03
C ARG A 173 -2.81 -13.90 12.53
N SER A 174 -3.40 -15.04 12.27
CA SER A 174 -4.83 -15.17 12.03
C SER A 174 -5.50 -15.60 13.34
N PRO A 175 -6.37 -14.79 13.95
CA PRO A 175 -7.03 -15.13 15.21
C PRO A 175 -7.84 -16.41 15.13
N GLY A 176 -8.46 -16.70 13.99
CA GLY A 176 -9.27 -17.89 13.76
C GLY A 176 -8.46 -19.16 13.44
N ARG A 177 -7.12 -19.06 13.28
CA ARG A 177 -6.28 -20.16 12.78
C ARG A 177 -4.97 -20.30 13.54
N SER A 178 -5.06 -20.41 14.86
CA SER A 178 -3.89 -20.48 15.72
C SER A 178 -2.85 -21.51 15.23
N GLY A 179 -1.59 -21.07 15.14
CA GLY A 179 -0.46 -21.91 14.70
C GLY A 179 -0.38 -22.17 13.19
N ARG A 180 -1.26 -21.58 12.38
CA ARG A 180 -1.18 -21.66 10.91
C ARG A 180 -0.82 -20.30 10.32
N PRO A 181 -0.11 -20.26 9.19
CA PRO A 181 0.19 -19.01 8.51
C PRO A 181 -1.10 -18.35 7.97
N PRO A 182 -1.11 -17.02 7.83
CA PRO A 182 -2.20 -16.28 7.18
C PRO A 182 -2.49 -16.79 5.77
N LEU A 183 -3.77 -16.83 5.40
CA LEU A 183 -4.19 -17.11 4.03
C LEU A 183 -4.02 -15.87 3.17
N ALA A 184 -3.58 -16.05 1.94
CA ALA A 184 -3.69 -15.01 0.92
C ALA A 184 -5.10 -15.03 0.31
N CYS A 185 -5.59 -13.86 -0.13
CA CYS A 185 -6.73 -13.77 -1.02
C CYS A 185 -6.31 -14.27 -2.40
N ASP A 186 -7.01 -15.26 -2.94
CA ASP A 186 -6.66 -15.90 -4.21
C ASP A 186 -6.70 -14.90 -5.37
N GLU A 187 -7.70 -14.02 -5.41
CA GLU A 187 -7.82 -12.97 -6.43
C GLU A 187 -6.69 -11.94 -6.33
N ALA A 188 -6.20 -11.67 -5.12
CA ALA A 188 -5.04 -10.79 -4.94
C ALA A 188 -3.75 -11.45 -5.44
N VAL A 189 -3.58 -12.75 -5.21
CA VAL A 189 -2.47 -13.54 -5.77
C VAL A 189 -2.52 -13.53 -7.30
N GLU A 190 -3.69 -13.78 -7.89
CA GLU A 190 -3.89 -13.75 -9.33
C GLU A 190 -3.62 -12.34 -9.91
N ALA A 191 -4.08 -11.28 -9.24
CA ALA A 191 -3.82 -9.91 -9.68
C ALA A 191 -2.32 -9.62 -9.74
N VAL A 192 -1.54 -10.02 -8.72
CA VAL A 192 -0.08 -9.86 -8.69
C VAL A 192 0.61 -10.65 -9.81
N LEU A 193 0.21 -11.90 -10.04
CA LEU A 193 0.81 -12.74 -11.08
C LEU A 193 0.51 -12.26 -12.49
N ASN A 194 -0.64 -11.62 -12.70
CA ASN A 194 -1.07 -11.10 -14.00
C ASN A 194 -0.75 -9.61 -14.22
N ALA A 195 -0.14 -8.94 -13.25
CA ALA A 195 0.23 -7.55 -13.35
C ALA A 195 1.38 -7.32 -14.35
N ASP A 196 1.42 -6.13 -14.94
CA ASP A 196 2.56 -5.63 -15.70
C ASP A 196 3.47 -4.80 -14.79
N VAL A 197 2.88 -4.16 -13.75
CA VAL A 197 3.61 -3.41 -12.73
C VAL A 197 2.98 -3.59 -11.35
N VAL A 198 3.84 -3.68 -10.33
CA VAL A 198 3.44 -3.79 -8.92
C VAL A 198 4.10 -2.67 -8.12
N PHE A 199 3.29 -1.91 -7.39
CA PHE A 199 3.76 -0.87 -6.48
C PHE A 199 3.61 -1.31 -5.03
N LEU A 200 4.66 -1.11 -4.21
CA LEU A 200 4.64 -1.29 -2.77
C LEU A 200 4.89 0.05 -2.09
N GLY A 201 4.04 0.39 -1.11
CA GLY A 201 4.13 1.66 -0.39
C GLY A 201 3.72 2.89 -1.25
N PRO A 202 3.94 4.10 -0.70
CA PRO A 202 4.43 4.39 0.65
C PRO A 202 3.43 4.00 1.74
N GLY A 203 3.74 4.31 2.98
CA GLY A 203 2.85 4.11 4.13
C GLY A 203 3.59 3.60 5.36
N SER A 204 2.83 3.31 6.39
CA SER A 204 3.35 2.70 7.61
C SER A 204 4.13 1.44 7.31
N TRP A 205 5.45 1.49 7.57
CA TRP A 205 6.36 0.48 7.03
C TRP A 205 6.07 -0.90 7.59
N PHE A 206 5.96 -0.98 8.92
CA PHE A 206 5.70 -2.23 9.62
C PHE A 206 4.23 -2.63 9.64
N THR A 207 3.32 -1.68 9.53
CA THR A 207 1.88 -1.97 9.70
C THR A 207 1.07 -1.93 8.41
N SER A 208 1.62 -1.39 7.30
CA SER A 208 0.90 -1.32 6.03
C SER A 208 1.68 -1.85 4.83
N VAL A 209 3.03 -1.75 4.79
CA VAL A 209 3.84 -2.20 3.65
C VAL A 209 4.30 -3.64 3.83
N LEU A 210 5.07 -3.92 4.90
CA LEU A 210 5.62 -5.24 5.20
C LEU A 210 4.56 -6.34 5.40
N PRO A 211 3.36 -6.08 5.93
CA PRO A 211 2.35 -7.10 6.12
C PRO A 211 2.04 -7.94 4.87
N HIS A 212 2.05 -7.33 3.68
CA HIS A 212 1.82 -8.06 2.43
C HIS A 212 2.87 -9.13 2.15
N LEU A 213 4.11 -8.92 2.60
CA LEU A 213 5.22 -9.86 2.46
C LEU A 213 5.20 -10.97 3.53
N LEU A 214 4.37 -10.80 4.56
CA LEU A 214 4.20 -11.76 5.66
C LEU A 214 3.02 -12.72 5.43
N VAL A 215 2.26 -12.53 4.35
CA VAL A 215 1.25 -13.47 3.87
C VAL A 215 1.92 -14.38 2.82
N PRO A 216 2.15 -15.66 3.11
CA PRO A 216 3.00 -16.52 2.27
C PRO A 216 2.60 -16.58 0.81
N GLY A 217 1.30 -16.74 0.51
CA GLY A 217 0.81 -16.79 -0.86
C GLY A 217 1.06 -15.49 -1.65
N LEU A 218 0.90 -14.31 -1.00
CA LEU A 218 1.22 -13.03 -1.64
C LEU A 218 2.72 -12.84 -1.82
N ARG A 219 3.52 -13.20 -0.81
CA ARG A 219 4.99 -13.16 -0.94
C ARG A 219 5.45 -14.01 -2.10
N ASP A 220 4.98 -15.25 -2.20
CA ASP A 220 5.33 -16.17 -3.30
C ASP A 220 4.93 -15.59 -4.66
N ALA A 221 3.75 -14.97 -4.76
CA ALA A 221 3.31 -14.28 -5.97
C ALA A 221 4.23 -13.11 -6.33
N LEU A 222 4.60 -12.27 -5.35
CA LEU A 222 5.50 -11.13 -5.53
C LEU A 222 6.93 -11.55 -5.95
N VAL A 223 7.40 -12.70 -5.46
CA VAL A 223 8.70 -13.24 -5.86
C VAL A 223 8.65 -13.83 -7.28
N ARG A 224 7.54 -14.49 -7.64
CA ARG A 224 7.39 -15.20 -8.92
C ARG A 224 6.91 -14.35 -10.07
N THR A 225 6.20 -13.24 -9.81
CA THR A 225 5.69 -12.38 -10.88
C THR A 225 6.82 -11.82 -11.75
N THR A 226 6.55 -11.73 -13.05
CA THR A 226 7.40 -11.04 -14.02
C THR A 226 7.12 -9.54 -14.12
N ALA A 227 6.14 -9.05 -13.38
CA ALA A 227 5.82 -7.63 -13.29
C ALA A 227 7.02 -6.81 -12.82
N THR A 228 7.17 -5.61 -13.35
CA THR A 228 8.13 -4.62 -12.81
C THR A 228 7.67 -4.19 -11.42
N LYS A 229 8.52 -4.37 -10.42
CA LYS A 229 8.22 -4.03 -9.01
C LYS A 229 8.84 -2.70 -8.62
N ALA A 230 8.02 -1.74 -8.25
CA ALA A 230 8.43 -0.42 -7.80
C ALA A 230 8.07 -0.21 -6.32
N LEU A 231 9.06 0.19 -5.55
CA LEU A 231 8.90 0.56 -4.14
C LEU A 231 8.87 2.07 -4.03
N VAL A 232 7.85 2.63 -3.37
CA VAL A 232 7.74 4.06 -3.09
C VAL A 232 8.06 4.32 -1.63
N LEU A 233 9.08 5.12 -1.38
CA LEU A 233 9.51 5.45 -0.02
C LEU A 233 8.68 6.58 0.60
N ASN A 234 8.58 6.57 1.91
CA ASN A 234 8.00 7.66 2.67
C ASN A 234 8.85 8.93 2.53
N LEU A 235 8.20 10.09 2.56
CA LEU A 235 8.85 11.41 2.52
C LEU A 235 9.57 11.74 3.82
N VAL A 236 9.03 11.24 4.93
CA VAL A 236 9.57 11.45 6.28
C VAL A 236 9.45 10.16 7.09
N PRO A 237 10.35 9.91 8.04
CA PRO A 237 10.19 8.82 9.00
C PRO A 237 8.90 8.99 9.80
N GLN A 238 8.22 7.88 10.06
CA GLN A 238 6.97 7.89 10.82
C GLN A 238 7.26 7.75 12.32
N PRO A 239 6.69 8.65 13.15
CA PRO A 239 6.77 8.49 14.60
C PRO A 239 6.25 7.12 15.05
N GLY A 240 6.93 6.50 16.01
CA GLY A 240 6.59 5.17 16.53
C GLY A 240 7.14 4.01 15.69
N GLU A 241 7.01 4.02 14.37
CA GLU A 241 7.45 2.89 13.54
C GLU A 241 8.89 3.03 13.02
N THR A 242 9.17 4.14 12.35
CA THR A 242 10.45 4.34 11.64
C THR A 242 11.19 5.59 12.10
N ALA A 243 10.95 6.02 13.34
CA ALA A 243 11.67 7.14 13.94
C ALA A 243 13.18 6.92 13.85
N GLY A 244 13.88 7.88 13.25
CA GLY A 244 15.34 7.80 13.04
C GLY A 244 15.77 6.91 11.86
N PHE A 245 14.87 6.35 11.08
CA PHE A 245 15.23 5.61 9.87
C PHE A 245 15.72 6.56 8.78
N SER A 246 16.81 6.18 8.16
CA SER A 246 17.18 6.73 6.84
C SER A 246 16.37 6.03 5.73
N PRO A 247 16.33 6.60 4.53
CA PRO A 247 15.69 5.93 3.39
C PRO A 247 16.23 4.51 3.13
N GLU A 248 17.55 4.33 3.27
CA GLU A 248 18.23 3.03 3.08
C GLU A 248 17.79 2.00 4.13
N ARG A 249 17.56 2.44 5.38
CA ARG A 249 17.15 1.52 6.45
C ARG A 249 15.78 0.88 6.14
N HIS A 250 14.89 1.57 5.45
CA HIS A 250 13.64 0.99 4.96
C HIS A 250 13.90 -0.19 4.02
N LEU A 251 14.89 -0.07 3.12
CA LEU A 251 15.27 -1.13 2.19
C LEU A 251 15.94 -2.31 2.92
N ASP A 252 16.78 -2.03 3.92
CA ASP A 252 17.41 -3.08 4.73
C ASP A 252 16.34 -3.90 5.48
N VAL A 253 15.37 -3.23 6.09
CA VAL A 253 14.27 -3.91 6.80
C VAL A 253 13.39 -4.70 5.83
N LEU A 254 13.15 -4.21 4.62
CA LEU A 254 12.45 -4.97 3.58
C LEU A 254 13.21 -6.25 3.26
N PHE A 255 14.52 -6.16 3.04
CA PHE A 255 15.38 -7.31 2.75
C PHE A 255 15.42 -8.32 3.92
N GLU A 256 15.45 -7.83 5.17
CA GLU A 256 15.40 -8.69 6.37
C GLU A 256 14.10 -9.53 6.44
N HIS A 257 12.96 -8.98 5.95
CA HIS A 257 11.66 -9.65 5.97
C HIS A 257 11.39 -10.50 4.71
N ALA A 258 11.97 -10.13 3.58
CA ALA A 258 11.76 -10.81 2.30
C ALA A 258 13.05 -10.82 1.45
N PRO A 259 14.07 -11.62 1.84
CA PRO A 259 15.38 -11.63 1.15
C PRO A 259 15.31 -12.13 -0.30
N ASP A 260 14.24 -12.86 -0.65
CA ASP A 260 14.04 -13.40 -2.00
C ASP A 260 13.36 -12.39 -2.94
N LEU A 261 12.78 -11.32 -2.39
CA LEU A 261 12.09 -10.30 -3.18
C LEU A 261 13.09 -9.45 -3.95
N LYS A 262 12.90 -9.35 -5.25
CA LYS A 262 13.59 -8.39 -6.12
C LYS A 262 12.69 -7.20 -6.38
N VAL A 263 13.28 -6.02 -6.37
CA VAL A 263 12.60 -4.75 -6.65
C VAL A 263 13.35 -4.08 -7.80
N ASP A 264 12.65 -3.68 -8.85
CA ASP A 264 13.26 -3.12 -10.07
C ASP A 264 13.51 -1.61 -9.95
N ALA A 265 12.64 -0.91 -9.23
CA ALA A 265 12.72 0.53 -9.01
C ALA A 265 12.45 0.90 -7.55
N VAL A 266 13.23 1.84 -7.02
CA VAL A 266 12.98 2.50 -5.72
C VAL A 266 12.75 3.98 -6.01
N ILE A 267 11.54 4.45 -5.74
CA ILE A 267 11.12 5.84 -5.96
C ILE A 267 11.20 6.59 -4.63
N ALA A 268 11.92 7.70 -4.61
CA ALA A 268 12.07 8.54 -3.43
C ALA A 268 12.03 10.03 -3.80
N ASP A 269 11.61 10.85 -2.85
CA ASP A 269 11.74 12.29 -2.99
C ASP A 269 13.21 12.72 -2.87
N ARG A 270 13.68 13.56 -3.80
CA ARG A 270 15.10 13.96 -3.85
C ARG A 270 15.53 14.73 -2.61
N ASP A 271 14.66 15.55 -2.05
CA ASP A 271 14.96 16.41 -0.91
C ASP A 271 14.84 15.65 0.42
N SER A 272 14.20 14.48 0.40
CA SER A 272 14.08 13.57 1.55
C SER A 272 15.23 12.55 1.64
N VAL A 273 16.17 12.55 0.69
CA VAL A 273 17.30 11.61 0.64
C VAL A 273 18.63 12.33 0.91
N PRO A 274 19.17 12.27 2.14
CA PRO A 274 20.42 12.94 2.50
C PRO A 274 21.65 12.38 1.76
N ASP A 275 21.70 11.07 1.50
CA ASP A 275 22.78 10.38 0.78
C ASP A 275 22.26 9.59 -0.41
N PRO A 276 22.14 10.23 -1.60
CA PRO A 276 21.68 9.55 -2.82
C PRO A 276 22.57 8.37 -3.25
N ALA A 277 23.85 8.41 -2.97
CA ALA A 277 24.78 7.34 -3.34
C ALA A 277 24.52 6.09 -2.48
N ASN A 278 24.25 6.27 -1.19
CA ASN A 278 23.92 5.19 -0.29
C ASN A 278 22.57 4.54 -0.67
N LEU A 279 21.55 5.35 -0.96
CA LEU A 279 20.26 4.83 -1.41
C LEU A 279 20.39 4.02 -2.72
N ARG A 280 21.22 4.47 -3.67
CA ARG A 280 21.45 3.70 -4.91
C ARG A 280 22.07 2.35 -4.60
N ARG A 281 23.10 2.28 -3.74
CA ARG A 281 23.70 1.00 -3.31
C ARG A 281 22.70 0.09 -2.62
N ALA A 282 21.82 0.65 -1.78
CA ALA A 282 20.77 -0.12 -1.12
C ALA A 282 19.75 -0.66 -2.12
N ALA A 283 19.33 0.11 -3.11
CA ALA A 283 18.44 -0.33 -4.19
C ALA A 283 19.08 -1.44 -5.04
N GLU A 284 20.36 -1.33 -5.36
CA GLU A 284 21.12 -2.35 -6.11
C GLU A 284 21.17 -3.69 -5.38
N ARG A 285 21.25 -3.70 -4.04
CA ARG A 285 21.17 -4.95 -3.25
C ARG A 285 19.82 -5.67 -3.40
N LEU A 286 18.74 -4.92 -3.63
CA LEU A 286 17.42 -5.47 -3.95
C LEU A 286 17.25 -5.84 -5.44
N GLY A 287 18.25 -5.54 -6.27
CA GLY A 287 18.27 -5.83 -7.71
C GLY A 287 17.77 -4.68 -8.59
N GLY A 288 17.44 -3.51 -8.02
CA GLY A 288 16.83 -2.41 -8.74
C GLY A 288 17.66 -1.13 -8.74
N ARG A 289 17.01 -0.04 -9.17
CA ARG A 289 17.59 1.30 -9.27
C ARG A 289 16.80 2.32 -8.47
N ALA A 290 17.52 3.28 -7.86
CA ALA A 290 16.88 4.41 -7.20
C ALA A 290 16.54 5.53 -8.20
N HIS A 291 15.31 6.00 -8.17
CA HIS A 291 14.77 7.10 -8.95
C HIS A 291 14.39 8.24 -8.01
N LEU A 292 15.10 9.38 -8.13
CA LEU A 292 14.89 10.53 -7.28
C LEU A 292 14.11 11.60 -8.04
N GLY A 293 12.86 11.82 -7.66
CA GLY A 293 11.98 12.85 -8.20
C GLY A 293 11.66 13.93 -7.15
N ALA A 294 11.14 15.07 -7.56
CA ALA A 294 10.48 16.00 -6.66
C ALA A 294 9.03 15.53 -6.51
N VAL A 295 8.80 14.57 -5.63
CA VAL A 295 7.49 13.90 -5.47
C VAL A 295 6.71 14.38 -4.25
N ALA A 296 7.30 15.24 -3.42
CA ALA A 296 6.62 15.87 -2.29
C ALA A 296 5.67 16.96 -2.77
N ASP A 297 4.53 17.08 -2.09
CA ASP A 297 3.60 18.19 -2.26
C ASP A 297 4.24 19.47 -1.67
N PRO A 298 4.38 20.56 -2.45
CA PRO A 298 5.02 21.77 -1.96
C PRO A 298 4.20 22.52 -0.91
N GLU A 299 2.89 22.30 -0.84
CA GLU A 299 1.97 23.01 0.05
C GLU A 299 1.67 22.21 1.32
N VAL A 300 1.76 20.87 1.26
CA VAL A 300 1.37 19.99 2.37
C VAL A 300 2.52 19.07 2.77
N ALA A 301 3.18 19.40 3.87
CA ALA A 301 4.31 18.62 4.38
C ALA A 301 3.93 17.14 4.61
N GLY A 302 4.81 16.23 4.20
CA GLY A 302 4.63 14.79 4.38
C GLY A 302 3.62 14.13 3.43
N ARG A 303 3.07 14.88 2.45
CA ARG A 303 2.17 14.37 1.42
C ARG A 303 2.91 14.28 0.08
N HIS A 304 2.66 13.21 -0.67
CA HIS A 304 3.09 13.11 -2.06
C HIS A 304 2.16 13.91 -2.97
N ASP A 305 2.76 14.62 -3.93
CA ASP A 305 2.03 15.20 -5.05
C ASP A 305 1.70 14.10 -6.07
N PRO A 306 0.41 13.82 -6.35
CA PRO A 306 0.04 12.71 -7.22
C PRO A 306 0.55 12.85 -8.66
N ASP A 307 0.63 14.06 -9.20
CA ASP A 307 1.10 14.30 -10.56
C ASP A 307 2.62 14.15 -10.67
N ALA A 308 3.36 14.66 -9.68
CA ALA A 308 4.80 14.51 -9.61
C ALA A 308 5.21 13.05 -9.40
N LEU A 309 4.50 12.36 -8.50
CA LEU A 309 4.73 10.93 -8.26
C LEU A 309 4.41 10.11 -9.52
N ALA A 310 3.30 10.38 -10.21
CA ALA A 310 2.95 9.72 -11.47
C ALA A 310 4.00 9.94 -12.57
N ARG A 311 4.57 11.15 -12.68
CA ARG A 311 5.67 11.42 -13.61
C ARG A 311 6.89 10.55 -13.31
N THR A 312 7.30 10.55 -12.03
CA THR A 312 8.47 9.76 -11.61
C THR A 312 8.21 8.25 -11.77
N MET A 313 7.00 7.77 -11.52
CA MET A 313 6.60 6.39 -11.80
C MET A 313 6.75 6.04 -13.29
N ARG A 314 6.25 6.89 -14.21
CA ARG A 314 6.41 6.66 -15.65
C ARG A 314 7.87 6.60 -16.07
N GLU A 315 8.70 7.51 -15.55
CA GLU A 315 10.14 7.54 -15.84
C GLU A 315 10.84 6.27 -15.32
N ALA A 316 10.56 5.88 -14.08
CA ALA A 316 11.13 4.69 -13.46
C ALA A 316 10.77 3.39 -14.18
N LEU A 317 9.56 3.32 -14.74
CA LEU A 317 9.03 2.17 -15.47
C LEU A 317 9.34 2.21 -16.97
N GLY A 318 9.97 3.27 -17.49
CA GLY A 318 10.25 3.42 -18.92
C GLY A 318 9.00 3.64 -19.79
N LEU A 319 7.86 4.01 -19.19
CA LEU A 319 6.58 4.20 -19.88
C LEU A 319 6.49 5.54 -20.64
N GLY A 320 7.54 6.37 -20.61
CA GLY A 320 7.60 7.68 -21.27
C GLY A 320 8.28 7.73 -22.62
N ARG A 321 8.78 6.62 -23.17
CA ARG A 321 9.58 6.59 -24.42
C ARG A 321 8.88 6.01 -25.65
N GLY A 322 7.56 5.96 -25.66
CA GLY A 322 6.79 5.47 -26.80
C GLY A 322 6.26 6.60 -27.69
N GLY A 323 7.12 7.24 -28.54
CA GLY A 323 6.60 8.29 -29.43
C GLY A 323 7.57 8.96 -30.39
N GLU A 324 8.83 8.52 -30.47
CA GLU A 324 9.75 9.08 -31.50
C GLU A 324 10.57 7.97 -32.19
N HIS A 325 9.91 7.08 -32.88
CA HIS A 325 10.62 6.25 -33.86
C HIS A 325 9.80 6.17 -35.17
N GLY A 326 10.31 6.85 -36.19
CA GLY A 326 10.16 6.40 -37.58
C GLY A 326 9.22 7.17 -38.50
N GLY A 327 9.48 8.44 -38.71
CA GLY A 327 9.04 9.14 -39.90
C GLY A 327 10.22 9.49 -40.84
N GLY A 328 11.11 8.54 -41.12
CA GLY A 328 12.13 8.68 -42.12
C GLY A 328 11.52 8.48 -43.53
N ALA A 329 10.90 9.49 -44.10
CA ALA A 329 10.53 9.53 -45.47
C ALA A 329 11.82 9.48 -46.34
N LYS A 330 12.13 8.32 -46.89
CA LYS A 330 13.06 8.24 -48.02
C LYS A 330 12.40 8.86 -49.26
N GLY A 331 12.83 10.08 -49.57
CA GLY A 331 12.62 10.63 -50.91
C GLY A 331 13.17 9.69 -51.96
N ARG A 332 12.34 9.33 -52.92
CA ARG A 332 12.79 8.84 -54.23
C ARG A 332 12.77 10.04 -55.16
N GLU A 333 13.93 10.63 -55.35
CA GLU A 333 14.28 11.29 -56.60
C GLU A 333 14.69 10.22 -57.61
N GLY A 334 14.31 10.41 -58.84
CA GLY A 334 15.04 9.80 -59.94
C GLY A 334 14.19 9.34 -61.12
N GLN A 335 14.11 10.25 -62.10
CA GLN A 335 14.00 9.98 -63.57
C GLN A 335 12.66 9.52 -64.11
#